data_93219ccaf208ff7d5e032ccf31f6ab73
#
_entry.id   93219ccaf208ff7d5e032ccf31f6ab73
#
_cell.length_a   1.000
_cell.length_b   1.000
_cell.length_c   1.000
_cell.angle_alpha   90.00
_cell.angle_beta   90.00
_cell.angle_gamma   90.00
#
_symmetry.space_group_name_H-M   'P 1'
#
loop_
_entity.id
_entity.type
_entity.pdbx_description
1 polymer ?
#
loop_
_entity_poly.entity_id
_entity_poly.type
_entity_poly.pdbx_seq_one_letter_code
_entity_poly.pdbx_strand_id
1 'polypeptide(L)' 'MRFRKRTAYVDATRWFVDGDHDRVARRHGTWAVATPEGWRPVKPGDWILLDESGNCWPMDNGLFLRFYEPALD' A
#
# COMPACT_ATOMS: atom_id res chain seq x y z
N MET A 1 8.61 -4.89 -2.81
CA MET A 1 8.25 -6.26 -3.25
C MET A 1 7.14 -6.17 -4.28
N ARG A 2 7.23 -6.96 -5.32
CA ARG A 2 6.30 -6.87 -6.45
C ARG A 2 5.20 -7.93 -6.34
N PHE A 3 3.93 -7.51 -6.44
CA PHE A 3 2.78 -8.40 -6.38
C PHE A 3 1.89 -8.21 -7.60
N ARG A 4 1.09 -9.21 -7.90
CA ARG A 4 0.23 -9.21 -9.06
C ARG A 4 -1.23 -9.38 -8.66
N LYS A 5 -2.12 -8.59 -9.29
CA LYS A 5 -3.55 -8.76 -9.24
C LYS A 5 -4.03 -9.01 -10.66
N ARG A 6 -4.33 -10.26 -11.01
CA ARG A 6 -4.75 -10.67 -12.34
C ARG A 6 -3.74 -10.25 -13.41
N THR A 7 -4.03 -9.14 -14.12
CA THR A 7 -3.20 -8.65 -15.24
C THR A 7 -2.34 -7.46 -14.89
N ALA A 8 -2.46 -6.94 -13.67
CA ALA A 8 -1.72 -5.76 -13.23
C ALA A 8 -0.69 -6.12 -12.18
N TYR A 9 0.41 -5.38 -12.16
CA TYR A 9 1.46 -5.52 -11.13
C TYR A 9 1.42 -4.31 -10.22
N VAL A 10 1.69 -4.53 -8.95
CA VAL A 10 1.85 -3.47 -7.97
C VAL A 10 3.10 -3.75 -7.15
N ASP A 11 3.75 -2.68 -6.68
CA ASP A 11 4.75 -2.80 -5.65
C ASP A 11 4.02 -2.71 -4.31
N ALA A 12 4.25 -3.68 -3.44
CA ALA A 12 3.59 -3.73 -2.15
C ALA A 12 4.63 -3.72 -1.04
N THR A 13 4.46 -2.83 -0.09
CA THR A 13 5.33 -2.72 1.08
C THR A 13 4.45 -2.82 2.32
N ARG A 14 4.78 -3.71 3.22
CA ARG A 14 4.03 -3.80 4.47
C ARG A 14 4.53 -2.71 5.42
N TRP A 15 3.60 -1.91 5.94
CA TRP A 15 3.94 -0.76 6.77
C TRP A 15 3.65 -1.05 8.24
N PHE A 16 4.60 -0.74 9.12
CA PHE A 16 4.45 -0.87 10.57
C PHE A 16 4.79 0.41 11.31
N VAL A 17 5.82 1.13 10.86
CA VAL A 17 6.32 2.32 11.56
C VAL A 17 6.79 3.34 10.55
N ASP A 18 6.99 4.56 11.04
CA ASP A 18 7.53 5.66 10.26
C ASP A 18 8.84 5.24 9.57
N GLY A 19 8.94 5.55 8.29
CA GLY A 19 10.11 5.20 7.48
C GLY A 19 9.95 3.94 6.66
N ASP A 20 8.95 3.10 6.94
CA ASP A 20 8.73 1.88 6.17
C ASP A 20 8.29 2.16 4.73
N HIS A 21 7.64 3.30 4.49
CA HIS A 21 7.28 3.73 3.15
C HIS A 21 7.26 5.26 3.09
N ASP A 22 7.95 5.82 2.12
CA ASP A 22 8.12 7.28 2.00
C ASP A 22 6.84 8.02 1.63
N ARG A 23 5.83 7.34 1.12
CA ARG A 23 4.53 7.96 0.83
C ARG A 23 3.62 8.07 2.05
N VAL A 24 3.93 7.39 3.14
CA VAL A 24 3.15 7.48 4.38
C VAL A 24 3.65 8.66 5.19
N ALA A 25 2.73 9.53 5.60
CA ALA A 25 3.05 10.74 6.35
C ALA A 25 2.02 10.96 7.46
N ARG A 26 2.38 11.79 8.44
CA ARG A 26 1.41 12.17 9.48
C ARG A 26 0.55 13.30 8.98
N ARG A 27 -0.76 13.07 9.05
CA ARG A 27 -1.76 14.06 8.66
C ARG A 27 -2.82 14.12 9.75
N HIS A 28 -2.99 15.30 10.34
CA HIS A 28 -3.99 15.51 11.40
C HIS A 28 -3.86 14.49 12.54
N GLY A 29 -2.61 14.19 12.93
CA GLY A 29 -2.35 13.26 14.03
C GLY A 29 -2.45 11.78 13.67
N THR A 30 -2.69 11.44 12.42
CA THR A 30 -2.87 10.07 11.96
C THR A 30 -1.88 9.76 10.84
N TRP A 31 -1.36 8.55 10.81
CA TRP A 31 -0.58 8.08 9.68
C TRP A 31 -1.50 7.87 8.48
N ALA A 32 -1.11 8.37 7.32
CA ALA A 32 -1.96 8.34 6.14
C ALA A 32 -1.12 8.33 4.86
N VAL A 33 -1.74 7.92 3.77
CA VAL A 33 -1.14 7.94 2.43
C VAL A 33 -2.09 8.65 1.48
N ALA A 34 -1.53 9.45 0.57
CA ALA A 34 -2.32 10.13 -0.46
C ALA A 34 -2.71 9.13 -1.53
N THR A 35 -3.99 9.04 -1.81
CA THR A 35 -4.54 8.17 -2.87
C THR A 35 -5.25 9.06 -3.90
N PRO A 36 -5.64 8.50 -5.07
CA PRO A 36 -6.42 9.29 -6.04
C PRO A 36 -7.72 9.85 -5.47
N GLU A 37 -8.23 9.27 -4.39
CA GLU A 37 -9.47 9.71 -3.74
C GLU A 37 -9.23 10.55 -2.49
N GLY A 38 -7.98 10.96 -2.25
CA GLY A 38 -7.61 11.74 -1.09
C GLY A 38 -6.78 10.95 -0.09
N TRP A 39 -6.52 11.56 1.06
CA TRP A 39 -5.73 10.92 2.11
C TRP A 39 -6.52 9.81 2.78
N ARG A 40 -5.88 8.64 2.91
CA ARG A 40 -6.46 7.47 3.58
C ARG A 40 -5.62 7.08 4.78
N PRO A 41 -6.24 6.70 5.90
CA PRO A 41 -5.48 6.32 7.09
C PRO A 41 -4.73 5.01 6.88
N VAL A 42 -3.57 4.90 7.52
CA VAL A 42 -2.73 3.71 7.50
C VAL A 42 -2.51 3.28 8.95
N LYS A 43 -2.62 1.98 9.21
CA LYS A 43 -2.35 1.42 10.53
C LYS A 43 -1.26 0.35 10.42
N PRO A 44 -0.54 0.07 11.52
CA PRO A 44 0.50 -0.97 11.50
C PRO A 44 -0.05 -2.31 10.98
N GLY A 45 0.69 -2.91 10.06
CA GLY A 45 0.28 -4.15 9.41
C GLY A 45 -0.40 -3.97 8.06
N ASP A 46 -0.80 -2.75 7.71
CA ASP A 46 -1.37 -2.48 6.39
C ASP A 46 -0.29 -2.57 5.32
N TRP A 47 -0.72 -2.90 4.11
CA TRP A 47 0.13 -2.86 2.93
C TRP A 47 -0.07 -1.52 2.22
N ILE A 48 1.03 -0.97 1.70
CA ILE A 48 0.99 0.20 0.83
C ILE A 48 1.26 -0.30 -0.58
N LEU A 49 0.31 -0.08 -1.47
CA LEU A 49 0.40 -0.52 -2.85
C LEU A 49 0.74 0.66 -3.75
N LEU A 50 1.65 0.43 -4.68
CA LEU A 50 2.05 1.44 -5.67
C LEU A 50 1.88 0.81 -7.05
N ASP A 51 1.05 1.39 -7.89
CA ASP A 51 0.84 0.89 -9.24
C ASP A 51 1.84 1.52 -10.23
N GLU A 52 1.76 1.09 -11.46
CA GLU A 52 2.68 1.56 -12.52
C GLU A 52 2.44 3.03 -12.88
N SER A 53 1.27 3.57 -12.57
CA SER A 53 0.95 4.98 -12.81
C SER A 53 1.41 5.90 -11.69
N GLY A 54 1.97 5.34 -10.60
CA GLY A 54 2.43 6.12 -9.46
C GLY A 54 1.36 6.38 -8.41
N ASN A 55 0.20 5.76 -8.53
CA ASN A 55 -0.86 5.86 -7.53
C ASN A 55 -0.60 4.92 -6.37
N CYS A 56 -0.85 5.40 -5.15
CA CYS A 56 -0.70 4.62 -3.93
C CYS A 56 -2.03 4.48 -3.22
N TRP A 57 -2.19 3.38 -2.51
CA TRP A 57 -3.31 3.22 -1.57
C TRP A 57 -2.97 2.19 -0.51
N PRO A 58 -3.62 2.27 0.67
CA PRO A 58 -3.43 1.28 1.72
C PRO A 58 -4.40 0.12 1.54
N MET A 59 -4.00 -1.04 2.00
CA MET A 59 -4.87 -2.21 2.03
C MET A 59 -4.58 -3.04 3.28
N ASP A 60 -5.62 -3.45 3.96
CA ASP A 60 -5.50 -4.31 5.12
C ASP A 60 -4.94 -5.67 4.70
N ASN A 61 -4.20 -6.31 5.61
CA ASN A 61 -3.49 -7.54 5.31
C ASN A 61 -4.42 -8.67 4.87
N GLY A 62 -5.58 -8.81 5.50
CA GLY A 62 -6.54 -9.86 5.15
C GLY A 62 -7.05 -9.72 3.72
N LEU A 63 -7.42 -8.49 3.34
CA LEU A 63 -7.86 -8.22 1.98
C LEU A 63 -6.73 -8.39 0.98
N PHE A 64 -5.53 -7.93 1.35
CA PHE A 64 -4.36 -8.05 0.48
C PHE A 64 -4.09 -9.51 0.11
N LEU A 65 -4.10 -10.40 1.10
CA LEU A 65 -3.82 -11.80 0.87
C LEU A 65 -4.90 -12.50 0.04
N ARG A 66 -6.11 -11.93 -0.02
CA ARG A 66 -7.20 -12.50 -0.83
C ARG A 66 -7.08 -12.14 -2.31
N PHE A 67 -6.49 -10.98 -2.63
CA PHE A 67 -6.52 -10.45 -3.99
C PHE A 67 -5.17 -10.39 -4.67
N TYR A 68 -4.09 -10.58 -3.93
CA TYR A 68 -2.73 -10.43 -4.48
C TYR A 68 -1.90 -11.67 -4.19
N GLU A 69 -0.97 -11.95 -5.09
CA GLU A 69 0.01 -13.01 -4.93
C GLU A 69 1.37 -12.50 -5.40
N PRO A 70 2.48 -13.05 -4.88
CA PRO A 70 3.81 -12.66 -5.34
C PRO A 70 3.94 -12.89 -6.85
N ALA A 71 4.55 -11.90 -7.54
CA ALA A 71 4.84 -12.06 -8.95
C ALA A 71 6.05 -12.96 -9.11
N LEU A 72 5.89 -14.03 -9.88
CA LEU A 72 6.98 -14.93 -10.22
C LEU A 72 7.55 -14.48 -11.56
N ASP A 73 8.76 -13.97 -11.53
CA ASP A 73 9.44 -13.48 -12.74
C ASP A 73 10.18 -14.60 -13.44
#